data_729aee89bbd7666e8a3b393b0846f2a4
#
_entry.id   729aee89bbd7666e8a3b393b0846f2a4
#
_cell.length_a   1.000
_cell.length_b   1.000
_cell.length_c   1.000
_cell.angle_alpha   90.00
_cell.angle_beta   90.00
_cell.angle_gamma   90.00
#
_symmetry.space_group_name_H-M   'P 1'
#
loop_
_entity.id
_entity.type
_entity.pdbx_description
1 polymer ?
#
loop_
_entity_poly.entity_id
_entity_poly.type
_entity_poly.pdbx_seq_one_letter_code
_entity_poly.pdbx_strand_id
1 'polypeptide(L)'
;REGVIRNTDVVVTNAIQTSAPINPGNSGGALVDSEGRLIGINSSIASLSSSEDGNTSGSIGIGFAIPANQVKNIADQLISNGKARHALLGLSASDAQAEKSDGSKMMGALVRTVTPGGVADKAGIKKNDLIVAVNGTTVGSSTSLVARVREQPVGSTVKIKILRDGKDQEVTATLRDAKR
;
A
#
# COMPACT_ATOMS: atom_id res chain seq x y z
N ARG A 1 -10.53 25.57 22.00
CA ARG A 1 -10.00 24.17 22.19
C ARG A 1 -9.52 23.71 20.84
N GLU A 2 -8.21 23.70 20.64
CA GLU A 2 -7.54 23.26 19.45
C GLU A 2 -7.73 21.75 19.29
N GLY A 3 -8.49 21.34 18.28
CA GLY A 3 -8.56 19.97 17.84
C GLY A 3 -7.30 19.64 17.06
N VAL A 4 -6.31 19.01 17.68
CA VAL A 4 -5.18 18.43 16.97
C VAL A 4 -5.71 17.30 16.10
N ILE A 5 -5.89 17.57 14.81
CA ILE A 5 -6.07 16.53 13.80
C ILE A 5 -4.74 15.78 13.69
N ARG A 6 -4.63 14.67 14.38
CA ARG A 6 -3.52 13.74 14.17
C ARG A 6 -3.72 13.11 12.79
N ASN A 7 -3.08 13.68 11.81
CA ASN A 7 -3.04 13.21 10.44
C ASN A 7 -2.13 11.95 10.38
N THR A 8 -2.61 10.83 10.85
CA THR A 8 -1.84 9.57 10.90
C THR A 8 -2.46 8.42 10.10
N ASP A 9 -3.58 8.64 9.43
CA ASP A 9 -4.13 7.66 8.50
C ASP A 9 -3.89 8.13 7.05
N VAL A 10 -2.63 8.17 6.64
CA VAL A 10 -2.32 8.15 5.21
C VAL A 10 -2.86 6.82 4.69
N VAL A 11 -3.99 6.86 4.02
CA VAL A 11 -4.54 5.69 3.34
C VAL A 11 -3.64 5.40 2.14
N VAL A 12 -2.64 4.56 2.37
CA VAL A 12 -1.76 4.11 1.30
C VAL A 12 -2.48 3.00 0.56
N THR A 13 -2.92 3.31 -0.64
CA THR A 13 -3.51 2.35 -1.55
C THR A 13 -2.64 2.24 -2.79
N ASN A 14 -2.63 1.08 -3.41
CA ASN A 14 -2.01 0.85 -4.70
C ASN A 14 -2.98 1.29 -5.80
N ALA A 15 -3.26 2.60 -5.86
CA ALA A 15 -4.29 3.15 -6.74
C ALA A 15 -3.93 3.00 -8.21
N ILE A 16 -4.94 2.73 -9.03
CA ILE A 16 -4.84 2.81 -10.49
C ILE A 16 -4.83 4.28 -10.85
N GLN A 17 -3.75 4.75 -11.48
CA GLN A 17 -3.74 6.08 -12.10
C GLN A 17 -4.42 6.02 -13.46
N THR A 18 -5.28 6.99 -13.73
CA THR A 18 -6.01 7.10 -14.99
C THR A 18 -6.02 8.53 -15.51
N SER A 19 -6.03 8.67 -16.83
CA SER A 19 -6.27 9.94 -17.52
C SER A 19 -7.76 10.17 -17.83
N ALA A 20 -8.64 9.23 -17.48
CA ALA A 20 -10.07 9.43 -17.61
C ALA A 20 -10.51 10.68 -16.82
N PRO A 21 -11.49 11.45 -17.32
CA PRO A 21 -11.92 12.71 -16.70
C PRO A 21 -12.65 12.45 -15.37
N ILE A 22 -11.89 12.29 -14.29
CA ILE A 22 -12.43 12.18 -12.94
C ILE A 22 -12.67 13.59 -12.40
N ASN A 23 -13.90 13.89 -12.07
CA ASN A 23 -14.32 15.19 -11.52
C ASN A 23 -15.03 14.99 -10.17
N PRO A 24 -15.19 16.04 -9.35
CA PRO A 24 -16.04 16.00 -8.18
C PRO A 24 -17.44 15.45 -8.52
N GLY A 25 -17.92 14.48 -7.75
CA GLY A 25 -19.15 13.74 -8.02
C GLY A 25 -18.93 12.33 -8.62
N ASN A 26 -17.79 12.06 -9.22
CA ASN A 26 -17.46 10.72 -9.76
C ASN A 26 -16.93 9.74 -8.69
N SER A 27 -16.62 10.20 -7.49
CA SER A 27 -16.13 9.35 -6.39
C SER A 27 -17.16 8.27 -6.03
N GLY A 28 -16.71 7.02 -5.91
CA GLY A 28 -17.57 5.85 -5.73
C GLY A 28 -18.12 5.27 -7.03
N GLY A 29 -17.99 5.97 -8.16
CA GLY A 29 -18.35 5.46 -9.48
C GLY A 29 -17.36 4.43 -10.00
N ALA A 30 -17.80 3.61 -10.95
CA ALA A 30 -17.00 2.55 -11.55
C ALA A 30 -15.96 3.12 -12.53
N LEU A 31 -14.71 2.61 -12.46
CA LEU A 31 -13.77 2.68 -13.56
C LEU A 31 -13.83 1.35 -14.31
N VAL A 32 -14.16 1.40 -15.59
CA VAL A 32 -14.30 0.22 -16.43
C VAL A 32 -13.31 0.25 -17.60
N ASP A 33 -12.99 -0.92 -18.13
CA ASP A 33 -12.21 -1.03 -19.37
C ASP A 33 -13.11 -0.93 -20.62
N SER A 34 -12.51 -1.03 -21.80
CA SER A 34 -13.21 -0.96 -23.10
C SER A 34 -14.22 -2.09 -23.32
N GLU A 35 -14.16 -3.16 -22.53
CA GLU A 35 -15.08 -4.29 -22.56
C GLU A 35 -16.18 -4.19 -21.50
N GLY A 36 -16.22 -3.08 -20.75
CA GLY A 36 -17.20 -2.85 -19.69
C GLY A 36 -16.89 -3.57 -18.37
N ARG A 37 -15.71 -4.15 -18.21
CA ARG A 37 -15.30 -4.85 -16.98
C ARG A 37 -14.87 -3.84 -15.92
N LEU A 38 -15.32 -4.03 -14.68
CA LEU A 38 -14.91 -3.21 -13.54
C LEU A 38 -13.41 -3.43 -13.24
N ILE A 39 -12.61 -2.39 -13.40
CA ILE A 39 -11.18 -2.38 -13.05
C ILE A 39 -10.88 -1.63 -11.76
N GLY A 40 -11.77 -0.73 -11.33
CA GLY A 40 -11.61 0.02 -10.09
C GLY A 40 -12.82 0.87 -9.72
N ILE A 41 -12.73 1.48 -8.54
CA ILE A 41 -13.71 2.46 -8.04
C ILE A 41 -13.00 3.82 -7.92
N ASN A 42 -13.57 4.84 -8.52
CA ASN A 42 -13.03 6.20 -8.49
C ASN A 42 -12.97 6.73 -7.06
N SER A 43 -11.82 7.27 -6.67
CA SER A 43 -11.61 7.70 -5.28
C SER A 43 -11.21 9.17 -5.17
N SER A 44 -10.22 9.62 -5.94
CA SER A 44 -9.65 10.95 -5.81
C SER A 44 -9.06 11.47 -7.13
N ILE A 45 -8.84 12.77 -7.17
CA ILE A 45 -8.12 13.44 -8.26
C ILE A 45 -6.85 14.07 -7.72
N ALA A 46 -5.81 14.15 -8.55
CA ALA A 46 -4.71 15.05 -8.29
C ALA A 46 -5.13 16.45 -8.72
N SER A 47 -5.20 17.40 -7.79
CA SER A 47 -5.40 18.81 -8.06
C SER A 47 -4.09 19.58 -7.84
N LEU A 48 -3.78 20.50 -8.74
CA LEU A 48 -2.74 21.48 -8.49
C LEU A 48 -3.29 22.48 -7.48
N SER A 49 -2.75 22.42 -6.26
CA SER A 49 -2.89 23.34 -5.14
C SER A 49 -4.21 24.11 -4.99
N SER A 50 -4.71 24.10 -3.77
CA SER A 50 -5.66 25.09 -3.27
C SER A 50 -5.09 26.51 -3.44
N SER A 51 -5.48 27.22 -4.50
CA SER A 51 -5.44 28.66 -4.47
C SER A 51 -6.41 29.09 -3.38
N GLU A 52 -6.01 30.04 -2.52
CA GLU A 52 -6.83 30.60 -1.45
C GLU A 52 -8.13 31.28 -1.95
N ASP A 53 -8.35 31.34 -3.25
CA ASP A 53 -9.49 31.96 -3.91
C ASP A 53 -10.70 31.07 -4.18
N GLY A 54 -10.83 29.92 -3.50
CA GLY A 54 -12.08 29.14 -3.49
C GLY A 54 -12.55 28.57 -4.84
N ASN A 55 -11.76 28.69 -5.88
CA ASN A 55 -12.07 28.13 -7.19
C ASN A 55 -11.55 26.69 -7.24
N THR A 56 -12.46 25.72 -7.20
CA THR A 56 -12.15 24.29 -7.34
C THR A 56 -11.50 24.06 -8.71
N SER A 57 -10.18 23.97 -8.72
CA SER A 57 -9.44 23.54 -9.91
C SER A 57 -9.97 22.19 -10.36
N GLY A 58 -10.47 22.13 -11.59
CA GLY A 58 -10.86 20.88 -12.23
C GLY A 58 -9.72 19.88 -12.29
N SER A 59 -10.01 18.64 -12.64
CA SER A 59 -9.02 17.58 -12.83
C SER A 59 -7.93 18.04 -13.80
N ILE A 60 -6.67 17.91 -13.39
CA ILE A 60 -5.50 18.12 -14.29
C ILE A 60 -5.27 16.92 -15.21
N GLY A 61 -6.27 16.03 -15.38
CA GLY A 61 -6.15 14.81 -16.19
C GLY A 61 -5.46 13.66 -15.45
N ILE A 62 -5.35 13.74 -14.13
CA ILE A 62 -4.82 12.64 -13.30
C ILE A 62 -5.87 12.28 -12.26
N GLY A 63 -6.45 11.10 -12.41
CA GLY A 63 -7.37 10.50 -11.46
C GLY A 63 -6.80 9.24 -10.82
N PHE A 64 -7.36 8.84 -9.69
CA PHE A 64 -6.99 7.62 -8.98
C PHE A 64 -8.22 6.79 -8.66
N ALA A 65 -8.12 5.48 -8.91
CA ALA A 65 -9.16 4.52 -8.58
C ALA A 65 -8.62 3.39 -7.71
N ILE A 66 -9.43 2.91 -6.78
CA ILE A 66 -9.13 1.74 -5.95
C ILE A 66 -9.30 0.49 -6.83
N PRO A 67 -8.29 -0.38 -6.95
CA PRO A 67 -8.37 -1.58 -7.78
C PRO A 67 -9.55 -2.50 -7.42
N ALA A 68 -10.21 -3.08 -8.42
CA ALA A 68 -11.41 -3.89 -8.23
C ALA A 68 -11.18 -5.11 -7.31
N ASN A 69 -9.99 -5.73 -7.33
CA ASN A 69 -9.63 -6.82 -6.44
C ASN A 69 -9.59 -6.38 -4.97
N GLN A 70 -9.08 -5.17 -4.70
CA GLN A 70 -9.06 -4.60 -3.35
C GLN A 70 -10.48 -4.24 -2.89
N VAL A 71 -11.28 -3.64 -3.77
CA VAL A 71 -12.71 -3.36 -3.50
C VAL A 71 -13.44 -4.64 -3.13
N LYS A 72 -13.28 -5.71 -3.93
CA LYS A 72 -13.90 -7.01 -3.67
C LYS A 72 -13.47 -7.57 -2.31
N ASN A 73 -12.18 -7.56 -1.99
CA ASN A 73 -11.67 -8.08 -0.72
C ASN A 73 -12.30 -7.35 0.49
N ILE A 74 -12.41 -6.04 0.43
CA ILE A 74 -13.01 -5.24 1.51
C ILE A 74 -14.52 -5.44 1.57
N ALA A 75 -15.21 -5.45 0.42
CA ALA A 75 -16.66 -5.68 0.35
C ALA A 75 -17.06 -7.05 0.92
N ASP A 76 -16.34 -8.12 0.54
CA ASP A 76 -16.57 -9.47 1.07
C ASP A 76 -16.42 -9.52 2.59
N GLN A 77 -15.43 -8.80 3.15
CA GLN A 77 -15.25 -8.71 4.60
C GLN A 77 -16.38 -7.95 5.30
N LEU A 78 -16.83 -6.84 4.70
CA LEU A 78 -17.93 -6.04 5.26
C LEU A 78 -19.25 -6.82 5.23
N ILE A 79 -19.54 -7.53 4.12
CA ILE A 79 -20.75 -8.36 3.98
C ILE A 79 -20.72 -9.52 4.99
N SER A 80 -19.56 -10.20 5.13
CA SER A 80 -19.46 -11.41 5.96
C SER A 80 -19.34 -11.11 7.45
N ASN A 81 -18.65 -10.03 7.81
CA ASN A 81 -18.21 -9.79 9.19
C ASN A 81 -18.57 -8.38 9.73
N GLY A 82 -19.18 -7.53 8.91
CA GLY A 82 -19.50 -6.14 9.28
C GLY A 82 -18.30 -5.24 9.54
N LYS A 83 -17.08 -5.74 9.32
CA LYS A 83 -15.81 -5.02 9.60
C LYS A 83 -14.75 -5.34 8.58
N ALA A 84 -14.07 -4.32 8.06
CA ALA A 84 -12.86 -4.49 7.29
C ALA A 84 -11.64 -4.68 8.22
N ARG A 85 -10.78 -5.62 7.87
CA ARG A 85 -9.52 -5.91 8.57
C ARG A 85 -8.37 -5.69 7.61
N HIS A 86 -7.28 -5.15 8.13
CA HIS A 86 -6.08 -4.91 7.35
C HIS A 86 -4.95 -5.79 7.84
N ALA A 87 -4.25 -6.41 6.90
CA ALA A 87 -3.09 -7.20 7.20
C ALA A 87 -1.90 -6.34 7.62
N LEU A 88 -1.06 -6.86 8.52
CA LEU A 88 0.20 -6.24 8.89
C LEU A 88 1.33 -7.26 9.05
N LEU A 89 2.56 -6.76 8.95
CA LEU A 89 3.80 -7.52 9.18
C LEU A 89 4.32 -7.37 10.62
N GLY A 90 3.96 -6.29 11.32
CA GLY A 90 4.50 -6.02 12.66
C GLY A 90 5.94 -5.55 12.62
N LEU A 91 6.24 -4.59 11.78
CA LEU A 91 7.53 -3.90 11.69
C LEU A 91 7.35 -2.41 11.39
N SER A 92 8.37 -1.60 11.63
CA SER A 92 8.49 -0.26 11.07
C SER A 92 9.60 -0.23 10.02
N ALA A 93 9.39 0.57 8.97
CA ALA A 93 10.35 0.72 7.89
C ALA A 93 10.46 2.19 7.46
N SER A 94 11.57 2.53 6.84
CA SER A 94 11.80 3.81 6.14
C SER A 94 12.30 3.56 4.74
N ASP A 95 12.19 4.55 3.89
CA ASP A 95 12.75 4.48 2.55
C ASP A 95 14.28 4.44 2.62
N ALA A 96 14.89 3.56 1.83
CA ALA A 96 16.33 3.48 1.71
C ALA A 96 16.76 2.85 0.40
N GLN A 97 18.02 3.07 0.08
CA GLN A 97 18.75 2.40 -0.99
C GLN A 97 19.83 1.52 -0.37
N ALA A 98 20.02 0.32 -0.89
CA ALA A 98 21.13 -0.55 -0.54
C ALA A 98 21.81 -1.11 -1.79
N GLU A 99 23.06 -1.45 -1.64
CA GLU A 99 23.89 -2.01 -2.69
C GLU A 99 23.95 -3.52 -2.54
N LYS A 100 23.81 -4.22 -3.67
CA LYS A 100 24.01 -5.66 -3.76
C LYS A 100 25.48 -6.00 -3.89
N SER A 101 25.80 -7.27 -3.64
CA SER A 101 27.17 -7.78 -3.80
C SER A 101 27.72 -7.66 -5.23
N ASP A 102 26.86 -7.48 -6.23
CA ASP A 102 27.22 -7.25 -7.62
C ASP A 102 27.42 -5.77 -7.99
N GLY A 103 27.32 -4.85 -6.99
CA GLY A 103 27.43 -3.42 -7.16
C GLY A 103 26.14 -2.73 -7.61
N SER A 104 25.07 -3.47 -7.92
CA SER A 104 23.79 -2.87 -8.28
C SER A 104 23.08 -2.27 -7.07
N LYS A 105 22.39 -1.13 -7.27
CA LYS A 105 21.65 -0.43 -6.21
C LYS A 105 20.17 -0.71 -6.30
N MET A 106 19.53 -0.96 -5.15
CA MET A 106 18.09 -1.18 -5.05
C MET A 106 17.46 -0.22 -4.04
N MET A 107 16.32 0.35 -4.43
CA MET A 107 15.43 1.07 -3.52
C MET A 107 14.49 0.08 -2.84
N GLY A 108 14.11 0.37 -1.60
CA GLY A 108 13.17 -0.48 -0.86
C GLY A 108 12.79 0.08 0.50
N ALA A 109 12.10 -0.75 1.28
CA ALA A 109 11.71 -0.46 2.65
C ALA A 109 12.73 -1.06 3.63
N LEU A 110 13.57 -0.19 4.23
CA LEU A 110 14.56 -0.59 5.22
C LEU A 110 13.89 -0.81 6.58
N VAL A 111 13.99 -2.01 7.10
CA VAL A 111 13.43 -2.39 8.41
C VAL A 111 14.18 -1.68 9.53
N ARG A 112 13.46 -0.86 10.31
CA ARG A 112 13.96 -0.11 11.46
C ARG A 112 13.75 -0.85 12.77
N THR A 113 12.53 -1.38 12.95
CA THR A 113 12.18 -2.18 14.11
C THR A 113 11.31 -3.36 13.70
N VAL A 114 11.40 -4.44 14.46
CA VAL A 114 10.55 -5.63 14.31
C VAL A 114 9.86 -5.86 15.65
N THR A 115 8.55 -6.07 15.62
CA THR A 115 7.78 -6.37 16.83
C THR A 115 8.11 -7.79 17.30
N PRO A 116 8.63 -7.96 18.53
CA PRO A 116 8.94 -9.30 19.05
C PRO A 116 7.71 -10.23 19.06
N GLY A 117 7.87 -11.45 18.56
CA GLY A 117 6.79 -12.43 18.39
C GLY A 117 5.77 -12.07 17.30
N GLY A 118 6.00 -10.96 16.58
CA GLY A 118 5.19 -10.52 15.45
C GLY A 118 5.37 -11.38 14.21
N VAL A 119 4.67 -11.00 13.14
CA VAL A 119 4.71 -11.71 11.85
C VAL A 119 6.11 -11.65 11.23
N ALA A 120 6.70 -10.45 11.17
CA ALA A 120 8.04 -10.26 10.61
C ALA A 120 9.12 -11.03 11.40
N ASP A 121 9.04 -11.00 12.73
CA ASP A 121 9.96 -11.72 13.61
C ASP A 121 9.91 -13.23 13.37
N LYS A 122 8.70 -13.79 13.32
CA LYS A 122 8.49 -15.24 13.03
C LYS A 122 8.92 -15.63 11.63
N ALA A 123 8.86 -14.72 10.67
CA ALA A 123 9.36 -14.93 9.32
C ALA A 123 10.88 -14.78 9.20
N GLY A 124 11.58 -14.42 10.29
CA GLY A 124 13.02 -14.22 10.29
C GLY A 124 13.49 -12.90 9.66
N ILE A 125 12.60 -11.93 9.51
CA ILE A 125 12.95 -10.55 9.10
C ILE A 125 13.63 -9.86 10.28
N LYS A 126 14.72 -9.16 10.00
CA LYS A 126 15.55 -8.50 11.02
C LYS A 126 15.66 -7.01 10.75
N LYS A 127 16.05 -6.27 11.77
CA LYS A 127 16.49 -4.87 11.61
C LYS A 127 17.62 -4.81 10.58
N ASN A 128 17.58 -3.77 9.74
CA ASN A 128 18.49 -3.49 8.62
C ASN A 128 18.27 -4.38 7.37
N ASP A 129 17.30 -5.27 7.32
CA ASP A 129 16.88 -5.87 6.06
C ASP A 129 16.24 -4.80 5.15
N LEU A 130 16.56 -4.81 3.87
CA LEU A 130 15.85 -4.00 2.88
C LEU A 130 14.80 -4.89 2.20
N ILE A 131 13.51 -4.60 2.41
CA ILE A 131 12.43 -5.30 1.73
C ILE A 131 12.28 -4.71 0.33
N VAL A 132 12.39 -5.55 -0.71
CA VAL A 132 12.43 -5.14 -2.11
C VAL A 132 11.28 -5.69 -2.95
N ALA A 133 10.58 -6.73 -2.47
CA ALA A 133 9.37 -7.23 -3.13
C ALA A 133 8.45 -7.98 -2.16
N VAL A 134 7.14 -8.00 -2.48
CA VAL A 134 6.11 -8.83 -1.84
C VAL A 134 5.36 -9.57 -2.95
N ASN A 135 5.27 -10.91 -2.86
CA ASN A 135 4.66 -11.79 -3.87
C ASN A 135 5.16 -11.48 -5.31
N GLY A 136 6.46 -11.24 -5.47
CA GLY A 136 7.07 -10.91 -6.76
C GLY A 136 6.86 -9.46 -7.23
N THR A 137 6.02 -8.67 -6.55
CA THR A 137 5.79 -7.27 -6.90
C THR A 137 6.77 -6.37 -6.15
N THR A 138 7.45 -5.50 -6.89
CA THR A 138 8.50 -4.62 -6.37
C THR A 138 7.96 -3.67 -5.27
N VAL A 139 8.78 -3.49 -4.25
CA VAL A 139 8.62 -2.54 -3.16
C VAL A 139 9.76 -1.51 -3.27
N GLY A 140 9.44 -0.29 -3.69
CA GLY A 140 10.42 0.80 -3.84
C GLY A 140 10.49 1.76 -2.64
N SER A 141 9.54 1.65 -1.68
CA SER A 141 9.46 2.53 -0.51
C SER A 141 8.74 1.85 0.65
N SER A 142 8.86 2.41 1.85
CA SER A 142 8.10 1.98 3.03
C SER A 142 6.58 2.10 2.83
N THR A 143 6.14 3.15 2.16
CA THR A 143 4.75 3.37 1.77
C THR A 143 4.25 2.28 0.81
N SER A 144 5.06 1.92 -0.20
CA SER A 144 4.76 0.82 -1.11
C SER A 144 4.66 -0.52 -0.36
N LEU A 145 5.52 -0.79 0.62
CA LEU A 145 5.42 -1.98 1.46
C LEU A 145 4.07 -2.06 2.19
N VAL A 146 3.65 -0.96 2.82
CA VAL A 146 2.36 -0.90 3.53
C VAL A 146 1.20 -1.18 2.58
N ALA A 147 1.21 -0.58 1.38
CA ALA A 147 0.19 -0.81 0.35
C ALA A 147 0.13 -2.30 -0.03
N ARG A 148 1.28 -2.91 -0.38
CA ARG A 148 1.35 -4.31 -0.80
C ARG A 148 0.89 -5.29 0.27
N VAL A 149 1.20 -5.01 1.54
CA VAL A 149 0.75 -5.84 2.67
C VAL A 149 -0.76 -5.69 2.91
N ARG A 150 -1.29 -4.46 2.86
CA ARG A 150 -2.72 -4.19 3.08
C ARG A 150 -3.63 -4.74 1.97
N GLU A 151 -3.13 -4.94 0.76
CA GLU A 151 -3.84 -5.60 -0.33
C GLU A 151 -4.10 -7.09 -0.07
N GLN A 152 -3.29 -7.71 0.77
CA GLN A 152 -3.38 -9.14 1.03
C GLN A 152 -4.48 -9.42 2.08
N PRO A 153 -5.21 -10.53 1.94
CA PRO A 153 -6.13 -10.97 2.98
C PRO A 153 -5.42 -11.25 4.30
N VAL A 154 -6.07 -10.93 5.42
CA VAL A 154 -5.61 -11.35 6.75
C VAL A 154 -5.58 -12.88 6.81
N GLY A 155 -4.49 -13.44 7.33
CA GLY A 155 -4.25 -14.89 7.40
C GLY A 155 -3.59 -15.46 6.15
N SER A 156 -3.45 -14.69 5.07
CA SER A 156 -2.73 -15.16 3.88
C SER A 156 -1.22 -15.24 4.11
N THR A 157 -0.58 -16.13 3.37
CA THR A 157 0.87 -16.31 3.36
C THR A 157 1.45 -15.55 2.17
N VAL A 158 2.47 -14.72 2.43
CA VAL A 158 3.15 -13.91 1.43
C VAL A 158 4.63 -14.25 1.37
N LYS A 159 5.21 -14.19 0.17
CA LYS A 159 6.64 -14.28 -0.07
C LYS A 159 7.23 -12.87 -0.05
N ILE A 160 8.23 -12.66 0.76
CA ILE A 160 8.89 -11.36 0.93
C ILE A 160 10.35 -11.52 0.51
N LYS A 161 10.74 -10.76 -0.51
CA LYS A 161 12.13 -10.69 -0.94
C LYS A 161 12.83 -9.57 -0.17
N ILE A 162 13.92 -9.94 0.49
CA ILE A 162 14.77 -9.01 1.26
C ILE A 162 16.19 -9.02 0.70
N LEU A 163 16.86 -7.89 0.86
CA LEU A 163 18.30 -7.77 0.69
C LEU A 163 18.91 -7.67 2.09
N ARG A 164 19.74 -8.65 2.45
CA ARG A 164 20.48 -8.73 3.72
C ARG A 164 21.95 -8.93 3.41
N ASP A 165 22.80 -8.05 3.91
CA ASP A 165 24.27 -8.10 3.69
C ASP A 165 24.65 -8.22 2.20
N GLY A 166 23.96 -7.46 1.35
CA GLY A 166 24.18 -7.44 -0.10
C GLY A 166 23.65 -8.66 -0.86
N LYS A 167 22.97 -9.60 -0.19
CA LYS A 167 22.46 -10.84 -0.79
C LYS A 167 20.94 -10.89 -0.78
N ASP A 168 20.36 -11.32 -1.89
CA ASP A 168 18.93 -11.59 -1.99
C ASP A 168 18.55 -12.82 -1.18
N GLN A 169 17.47 -12.69 -0.38
CA GLN A 169 16.86 -13.79 0.36
C GLN A 169 15.33 -13.70 0.19
N GLU A 170 14.65 -14.85 0.25
CA GLU A 170 13.20 -14.90 0.28
C GLU A 170 12.75 -15.52 1.60
N VAL A 171 11.83 -14.86 2.28
CA VAL A 171 11.19 -15.35 3.50
C VAL A 171 9.69 -15.43 3.30
N THR A 172 9.04 -16.31 4.05
CA THR A 172 7.59 -16.50 3.98
C THR A 172 6.95 -16.01 5.28
N ALA A 173 5.92 -15.19 5.17
CA ALA A 173 5.21 -14.61 6.31
C ALA A 173 3.71 -14.84 6.22
N THR A 174 3.09 -15.33 7.31
CA THR A 174 1.63 -15.43 7.42
C THR A 174 1.10 -14.17 8.09
N LEU A 175 0.38 -13.35 7.34
CA LEU A 175 -0.10 -12.04 7.76
C LEU A 175 -1.15 -12.15 8.86
N ARG A 176 -1.15 -11.16 9.77
CA ARG A 176 -2.13 -11.07 10.86
C ARG A 176 -2.93 -9.78 10.76
N ASP A 177 -4.06 -9.77 11.47
CA ASP A 177 -4.90 -8.59 11.63
C ASP A 177 -4.13 -7.49 12.38
N ALA A 178 -4.25 -6.25 11.90
CA ALA A 178 -3.90 -5.06 12.63
C ALA A 178 -4.90 -4.89 13.79
N LYS A 179 -4.75 -5.60 14.91
CA LYS A 179 -5.56 -5.33 16.09
C LYS A 179 -5.35 -3.87 16.51
N ARG A 180 -6.44 -3.11 16.53
CA ARG A 180 -6.54 -1.86 17.27
C ARG A 180 -6.69 -2.13 18.76
#